data_b68784532badd60de6578b63c9666df9
#
_entry.id   b68784532badd60de6578b63c9666df9
#
_cell.length_a   1.000
_cell.length_b   1.000
_cell.length_c   1.000
_cell.angle_alpha   90.00
_cell.angle_beta   90.00
_cell.angle_gamma   90.00
#
_symmetry.space_group_name_H-M   'P 1'
#
loop_
_entity.id
_entity.type
_entity.pdbx_description
1 polymer ?
#
loop_
_entity_poly.entity_id
_entity_poly.type
_entity_poly.pdbx_seq_one_letter_code
_entity_poly.pdbx_strand_id
1 'polypeptide(L)'
;MSNLHPITISSWTLGDQCSFEERVQAAKKAGYEGIGLRAETYVDALNEGLKDSDILAILEKYDMKVTEVEYIVQWAEEHRSYEQKYKEQICFHMCQLFGVRHINCGLMENYPVEQTAQKLKELCQRAGEYMIGVEPMPYSGIPDLKKAYQVVMASGCENAMIILDSWHWVRADQPYDILTKEIAKKVVSIQINDAYERPYAAPVLRDESMHDRLAPGTGAKDTAGFVRMVREAGVSPLAVGVEVISDAILAKGVEKAAAYTYENTVKVLKEAWPELLNGEK
;
A
#
# COMPACT_ATOMS: atom_id res chain seq x y z
N MET A 1 -0.82 13.77 -20.37
CA MET A 1 -1.48 12.46 -20.19
C MET A 1 -1.16 12.01 -18.79
N SER A 2 -2.13 11.55 -18.00
CA SER A 2 -1.83 11.04 -16.65
C SER A 2 -1.00 9.76 -16.78
N ASN A 3 0.03 9.63 -15.96
CA ASN A 3 0.81 8.39 -15.81
C ASN A 3 -0.16 7.24 -15.46
N LEU A 4 -0.04 6.11 -16.14
CA LEU A 4 -0.87 4.93 -15.88
C LEU A 4 -0.50 4.24 -14.56
N HIS A 5 0.72 4.50 -14.06
CA HIS A 5 1.30 3.90 -12.86
C HIS A 5 1.86 5.01 -11.95
N PRO A 6 1.01 5.82 -11.29
CA PRO A 6 1.47 6.96 -10.51
C PRO A 6 2.37 6.52 -9.36
N ILE A 7 3.46 7.27 -9.15
CA ILE A 7 4.30 7.12 -7.97
C ILE A 7 3.59 7.79 -6.81
N THR A 8 3.24 6.98 -5.83
CA THR A 8 2.35 7.31 -4.73
C THR A 8 3.08 7.24 -3.40
N ILE A 9 2.83 8.19 -2.50
CA ILE A 9 3.30 8.07 -1.12
C ILE A 9 2.17 7.65 -0.19
N SER A 10 2.39 6.64 0.67
CA SER A 10 1.42 6.31 1.72
C SER A 10 1.35 7.45 2.75
N SER A 11 0.15 7.80 3.18
CA SER A 11 -0.06 8.80 4.22
C SER A 11 0.66 8.44 5.54
N TRP A 12 0.90 7.15 5.77
CA TRP A 12 1.66 6.69 6.93
C TRP A 12 3.15 7.02 6.89
N THR A 13 3.74 7.06 5.71
CA THR A 13 5.12 7.52 5.53
C THR A 13 5.32 8.98 5.99
N LEU A 14 4.24 9.76 6.01
CA LEU A 14 4.27 11.18 6.39
C LEU A 14 3.85 11.42 7.85
N GLY A 15 3.38 10.38 8.55
CA GLY A 15 2.99 10.44 9.96
C GLY A 15 1.68 11.20 10.21
N ASP A 16 1.40 11.46 11.48
CA ASP A 16 0.18 12.10 11.97
C ASP A 16 0.39 13.54 12.51
N GLN A 17 1.64 14.03 12.53
CA GLN A 17 2.01 15.34 13.09
C GLN A 17 1.92 16.48 12.06
N CYS A 18 1.05 16.36 11.07
CA CYS A 18 0.81 17.37 10.05
C CYS A 18 -0.65 17.33 9.60
N SER A 19 -1.20 18.49 9.21
CA SER A 19 -2.53 18.58 8.64
C SER A 19 -2.64 17.86 7.30
N PHE A 20 -3.88 17.60 6.85
CA PHE A 20 -4.11 17.00 5.54
C PHE A 20 -3.47 17.82 4.41
N GLU A 21 -3.61 19.15 4.45
CA GLU A 21 -3.06 20.04 3.42
C GLU A 21 -1.52 20.03 3.41
N GLU A 22 -0.86 20.09 4.57
CA GLU A 22 0.60 20.00 4.67
C GLU A 22 1.14 18.68 4.10
N ARG A 23 0.44 17.57 4.35
CA ARG A 23 0.77 16.25 3.81
C ARG A 23 0.71 16.23 2.29
N VAL A 24 -0.38 16.73 1.70
CA VAL A 24 -0.55 16.80 0.24
C VAL A 24 0.49 17.72 -0.39
N GLN A 25 0.73 18.90 0.21
CA GLN A 25 1.75 19.85 -0.25
C GLN A 25 3.15 19.26 -0.24
N ALA A 26 3.53 18.58 0.84
CA ALA A 26 4.84 17.94 0.96
C ALA A 26 5.05 16.83 -0.09
N ALA A 27 4.04 16.00 -0.30
CA ALA A 27 4.06 14.97 -1.33
C ALA A 27 4.25 15.56 -2.73
N LYS A 28 3.45 16.58 -3.09
CA LYS A 28 3.57 17.27 -4.40
C LYS A 28 4.92 17.92 -4.59
N LYS A 29 5.41 18.63 -3.58
CA LYS A 29 6.72 19.33 -3.61
C LYS A 29 7.88 18.35 -3.79
N ALA A 30 7.77 17.13 -3.24
CA ALA A 30 8.76 16.07 -3.41
C ALA A 30 8.76 15.47 -4.82
N GLY A 31 7.63 15.53 -5.54
CA GLY A 31 7.48 15.01 -6.91
C GLY A 31 6.52 13.83 -7.03
N TYR A 32 5.82 13.45 -5.96
CA TYR A 32 4.80 12.40 -6.03
C TYR A 32 3.61 12.83 -6.89
N GLU A 33 3.01 11.86 -7.57
CA GLU A 33 1.84 12.05 -8.43
C GLU A 33 0.54 11.71 -7.71
N GLY A 34 0.65 10.89 -6.63
CA GLY A 34 -0.48 10.45 -5.85
C GLY A 34 -0.15 10.30 -4.36
N ILE A 35 -1.21 10.13 -3.58
CA ILE A 35 -1.15 9.79 -2.17
C ILE A 35 -2.01 8.56 -1.89
N GLY A 36 -1.46 7.58 -1.20
CA GLY A 36 -2.20 6.47 -0.60
C GLY A 36 -2.80 6.94 0.72
N LEU A 37 -4.11 6.87 0.85
CA LEU A 37 -4.80 7.48 1.99
C LEU A 37 -5.43 6.41 2.88
N ARG A 38 -5.04 6.41 4.15
CA ARG A 38 -5.65 5.56 5.16
C ARG A 38 -6.98 6.13 5.63
N ALA A 39 -7.91 5.24 6.00
CA ALA A 39 -9.20 5.62 6.57
C ALA A 39 -9.04 6.51 7.81
N GLU A 40 -8.04 6.24 8.65
CA GLU A 40 -7.73 7.06 9.83
C GLU A 40 -7.35 8.49 9.41
N THR A 41 -6.45 8.63 8.44
CA THR A 41 -6.00 9.96 7.97
C THR A 41 -7.16 10.78 7.37
N TYR A 42 -8.09 10.11 6.67
CA TYR A 42 -9.30 10.77 6.17
C TYR A 42 -10.21 11.21 7.33
N VAL A 43 -10.44 10.34 8.33
CA VAL A 43 -11.25 10.69 9.51
C VAL A 43 -10.61 11.81 10.32
N ASP A 44 -9.28 11.82 10.45
CA ASP A 44 -8.56 12.91 11.13
C ASP A 44 -8.76 14.25 10.42
N ALA A 45 -8.72 14.27 9.09
CA ALA A 45 -9.02 15.48 8.31
C ALA A 45 -10.46 15.97 8.54
N LEU A 46 -11.44 15.07 8.67
CA LEU A 46 -12.81 15.46 9.04
C LEU A 46 -12.88 15.98 10.48
N ASN A 47 -12.12 15.41 11.41
CA ASN A 47 -12.03 15.88 12.81
C ASN A 47 -11.34 17.25 12.93
N GLU A 48 -10.44 17.59 12.01
CA GLU A 48 -9.86 18.94 11.86
C GLU A 48 -10.88 19.96 11.32
N GLY A 49 -12.07 19.54 10.94
CA GLY A 49 -13.18 20.37 10.47
C GLY A 49 -13.31 20.45 8.94
N LEU A 50 -12.50 19.71 8.18
CA LEU A 50 -12.65 19.62 6.73
C LEU A 50 -13.89 18.80 6.36
N LYS A 51 -14.47 19.13 5.20
CA LYS A 51 -15.51 18.35 4.54
C LYS A 51 -14.92 17.68 3.31
N ASP A 52 -15.64 16.73 2.74
CA ASP A 52 -15.26 16.08 1.48
C ASP A 52 -14.90 17.09 0.38
N SER A 53 -15.71 18.17 0.27
CA SER A 53 -15.46 19.25 -0.67
C SER A 53 -14.14 19.99 -0.43
N ASP A 54 -13.75 20.15 0.82
CA ASP A 54 -12.53 20.86 1.20
C ASP A 54 -11.31 19.96 0.90
N ILE A 55 -11.42 18.67 1.20
CA ILE A 55 -10.41 17.65 0.87
C ILE A 55 -10.19 17.59 -0.65
N LEU A 56 -11.25 17.54 -1.44
CA LEU A 56 -11.18 17.56 -2.90
C LEU A 56 -10.56 18.87 -3.43
N ALA A 57 -10.92 20.01 -2.84
CA ALA A 57 -10.35 21.32 -3.22
C ALA A 57 -8.84 21.39 -2.92
N ILE A 58 -8.39 20.82 -1.80
CA ILE A 58 -6.95 20.73 -1.47
C ILE A 58 -6.23 19.85 -2.51
N LEU A 59 -6.77 18.70 -2.84
CA LEU A 59 -6.17 17.81 -3.84
C LEU A 59 -6.09 18.49 -5.22
N GLU A 60 -7.14 19.17 -5.64
CA GLU A 60 -7.18 19.94 -6.89
C GLU A 60 -6.16 21.10 -6.87
N LYS A 61 -6.09 21.86 -5.77
CA LYS A 61 -5.14 22.97 -5.58
C LYS A 61 -3.69 22.56 -5.83
N TYR A 62 -3.33 21.35 -5.40
CA TYR A 62 -1.97 20.85 -5.54
C TYR A 62 -1.80 19.87 -6.74
N ASP A 63 -2.83 19.70 -7.57
CA ASP A 63 -2.83 18.71 -8.67
C ASP A 63 -2.35 17.33 -8.17
N MET A 64 -2.97 16.86 -7.10
CA MET A 64 -2.71 15.57 -6.47
C MET A 64 -3.94 14.68 -6.52
N LYS A 65 -3.73 13.37 -6.51
CA LYS A 65 -4.81 12.37 -6.52
C LYS A 65 -4.63 11.41 -5.36
N VAL A 66 -5.73 10.93 -4.81
CA VAL A 66 -5.70 9.71 -4.01
C VAL A 66 -5.66 8.54 -4.98
N THR A 67 -4.68 7.66 -4.83
CA THR A 67 -4.40 6.56 -5.77
C THR A 67 -4.50 5.19 -5.13
N GLU A 68 -4.46 5.12 -3.81
CA GLU A 68 -4.70 3.93 -3.00
C GLU A 68 -5.59 4.30 -1.81
N VAL A 69 -6.47 3.38 -1.41
CA VAL A 69 -7.25 3.48 -0.18
C VAL A 69 -6.82 2.35 0.76
N GLU A 70 -6.54 2.71 2.01
CA GLU A 70 -6.02 1.83 3.04
C GLU A 70 -6.80 2.04 4.36
N TYR A 71 -7.00 1.11 5.21
CA TYR A 71 -6.60 -0.27 5.23
C TYR A 71 -7.68 -1.08 5.94
N ILE A 72 -8.23 -2.11 5.32
CA ILE A 72 -9.26 -2.96 5.92
C ILE A 72 -8.56 -4.11 6.66
N VAL A 73 -8.84 -4.27 7.95
CA VAL A 73 -8.37 -5.36 8.81
C VAL A 73 -9.54 -6.09 9.46
N GLN A 74 -9.28 -7.26 10.04
CA GLN A 74 -10.26 -8.04 10.82
C GLN A 74 -11.55 -8.36 10.05
N TRP A 75 -11.43 -8.43 8.72
CA TRP A 75 -12.55 -8.68 7.82
C TRP A 75 -13.03 -10.13 7.85
N ALA A 76 -12.21 -11.05 8.37
CA ALA A 76 -12.52 -12.48 8.46
C ALA A 76 -13.16 -12.88 9.79
N GLU A 77 -13.25 -11.99 10.78
CA GLU A 77 -13.89 -12.28 12.05
C GLU A 77 -15.39 -12.57 11.89
N GLU A 78 -15.88 -13.55 12.64
CA GLU A 78 -17.30 -13.92 12.63
C GLU A 78 -18.19 -12.80 13.20
N HIS A 79 -17.73 -12.17 14.27
CA HIS A 79 -18.44 -11.09 14.95
C HIS A 79 -17.65 -9.79 14.88
N ARG A 80 -17.75 -9.11 13.75
CA ARG A 80 -17.06 -7.84 13.54
C ARG A 80 -17.69 -6.73 14.39
N SER A 81 -16.84 -5.92 15.04
CA SER A 81 -17.26 -4.76 15.82
C SER A 81 -17.90 -3.67 14.93
N TYR A 82 -18.55 -2.68 15.58
CA TYR A 82 -19.05 -1.51 14.87
C TYR A 82 -17.91 -0.74 14.19
N GLU A 83 -16.80 -0.53 14.90
CA GLU A 83 -15.64 0.20 14.39
C GLU A 83 -15.03 -0.46 13.14
N GLN A 84 -14.89 -1.79 13.14
CA GLN A 84 -14.41 -2.54 11.96
C GLN A 84 -15.34 -2.37 10.75
N LYS A 85 -16.65 -2.44 10.97
CA LYS A 85 -17.65 -2.23 9.91
C LYS A 85 -17.65 -0.78 9.44
N TYR A 86 -17.55 0.17 10.36
CA TYR A 86 -17.49 1.59 10.04
C TYR A 86 -16.24 1.93 9.24
N LYS A 87 -15.07 1.45 9.63
CA LYS A 87 -13.82 1.63 8.87
C LYS A 87 -13.91 1.07 7.44
N GLU A 88 -14.54 -0.09 7.27
CA GLU A 88 -14.79 -0.66 5.93
C GLU A 88 -15.69 0.27 5.10
N GLN A 89 -16.75 0.83 5.68
CA GLN A 89 -17.61 1.80 5.01
C GLN A 89 -16.89 3.10 4.64
N ILE A 90 -16.00 3.57 5.51
CA ILE A 90 -15.13 4.73 5.20
C ILE A 90 -14.24 4.42 3.99
N CYS A 91 -13.61 3.25 3.91
CA CYS A 91 -12.82 2.88 2.74
C CYS A 91 -13.67 2.86 1.45
N PHE A 92 -14.89 2.34 1.50
CA PHE A 92 -15.78 2.37 0.33
C PHE A 92 -16.20 3.79 -0.06
N HIS A 93 -16.52 4.64 0.92
CA HIS A 93 -16.80 6.05 0.70
C HIS A 93 -15.61 6.78 0.06
N MET A 94 -14.40 6.56 0.56
CA MET A 94 -13.19 7.15 0.00
C MET A 94 -12.96 6.70 -1.45
N CYS A 95 -13.18 5.42 -1.76
CA CYS A 95 -13.10 4.95 -3.15
C CYS A 95 -14.08 5.67 -4.06
N GLN A 96 -15.32 5.85 -3.62
CA GLN A 96 -16.34 6.61 -4.37
C GLN A 96 -15.96 8.08 -4.52
N LEU A 97 -15.53 8.72 -3.43
CA LEU A 97 -15.19 10.14 -3.38
C LEU A 97 -14.01 10.50 -4.28
N PHE A 98 -12.96 9.68 -4.23
CA PHE A 98 -11.70 9.95 -4.94
C PHE A 98 -11.56 9.23 -6.28
N GLY A 99 -12.50 8.36 -6.64
CA GLY A 99 -12.43 7.56 -7.87
C GLY A 99 -11.37 6.46 -7.82
N VAL A 100 -10.99 5.99 -6.62
CA VAL A 100 -10.02 4.91 -6.44
C VAL A 100 -10.68 3.57 -6.67
N ARG A 101 -9.98 2.66 -7.34
CA ARG A 101 -10.54 1.38 -7.78
C ARG A 101 -10.16 0.19 -6.90
N HIS A 102 -9.22 0.35 -5.97
CA HIS A 102 -8.78 -0.74 -5.11
C HIS A 102 -8.62 -0.28 -3.66
N ILE A 103 -8.71 -1.24 -2.76
CA ILE A 103 -8.56 -1.07 -1.31
C ILE A 103 -7.57 -2.11 -0.82
N ASN A 104 -6.55 -1.68 -0.09
CA ASN A 104 -5.59 -2.58 0.53
C ASN A 104 -6.17 -3.17 1.80
N CYS A 105 -5.97 -4.47 2.00
CA CYS A 105 -6.42 -5.17 3.20
C CYS A 105 -5.42 -6.22 3.69
N GLY A 106 -5.40 -6.45 5.00
CA GLY A 106 -4.60 -7.48 5.64
C GLY A 106 -5.40 -8.29 6.64
N LEU A 107 -4.88 -9.44 7.01
CA LEU A 107 -5.51 -10.36 7.95
C LEU A 107 -4.50 -10.83 8.99
N MET A 108 -4.66 -10.40 10.23
CA MET A 108 -3.74 -10.79 11.31
C MET A 108 -4.05 -12.20 11.83
N GLU A 109 -5.31 -12.59 11.81
CA GLU A 109 -5.81 -13.87 12.32
C GLU A 109 -5.46 -15.00 11.35
N ASN A 110 -5.02 -16.12 11.89
CA ASN A 110 -4.65 -17.28 11.09
C ASN A 110 -5.83 -18.27 10.99
N TYR A 111 -6.39 -18.35 9.78
CA TYR A 111 -7.43 -19.33 9.44
C TYR A 111 -6.97 -20.28 8.32
N PRO A 112 -7.61 -21.45 8.16
CA PRO A 112 -7.44 -22.27 6.98
C PRO A 112 -7.75 -21.51 5.68
N VAL A 113 -7.12 -21.90 4.57
CA VAL A 113 -7.28 -21.23 3.26
C VAL A 113 -8.76 -21.15 2.86
N GLU A 114 -9.50 -22.22 2.99
CA GLU A 114 -10.92 -22.31 2.61
C GLU A 114 -11.78 -21.32 3.41
N GLN A 115 -11.55 -21.25 4.71
CA GLN A 115 -12.28 -20.31 5.57
C GLN A 115 -11.90 -18.86 5.23
N THR A 116 -10.60 -18.58 5.05
CA THR A 116 -10.13 -17.24 4.65
C THR A 116 -10.72 -16.83 3.30
N ALA A 117 -10.74 -17.76 2.33
CA ALA A 117 -11.28 -17.51 0.99
C ALA A 117 -12.79 -17.23 1.04
N GLN A 118 -13.55 -17.94 1.86
CA GLN A 118 -14.98 -17.69 2.04
C GLN A 118 -15.21 -16.28 2.63
N LYS A 119 -14.41 -15.86 3.61
CA LYS A 119 -14.49 -14.52 4.20
C LYS A 119 -14.02 -13.43 3.24
N LEU A 120 -13.02 -13.69 2.43
CA LEU A 120 -12.62 -12.79 1.35
C LEU A 120 -13.73 -12.60 0.32
N LYS A 121 -14.42 -13.70 -0.04
CA LYS A 121 -15.59 -13.63 -0.92
C LYS A 121 -16.69 -12.72 -0.36
N GLU A 122 -16.99 -12.84 0.92
CA GLU A 122 -17.97 -11.96 1.59
C GLU A 122 -17.53 -10.47 1.54
N LEU A 123 -16.23 -10.19 1.76
CA LEU A 123 -15.69 -8.83 1.63
C LEU A 123 -15.77 -8.32 0.20
N CYS A 124 -15.37 -9.12 -0.79
CA CYS A 124 -15.45 -8.78 -2.21
C CYS A 124 -16.89 -8.46 -2.66
N GLN A 125 -17.86 -9.23 -2.15
CA GLN A 125 -19.28 -8.97 -2.43
C GLN A 125 -19.75 -7.62 -1.84
N ARG A 126 -19.32 -7.26 -0.63
CA ARG A 126 -19.62 -5.96 -0.02
C ARG A 126 -18.93 -4.80 -0.73
N ALA A 127 -17.72 -5.05 -1.25
CA ALA A 127 -16.94 -4.06 -2.00
C ALA A 127 -17.51 -3.76 -3.40
N GLY A 128 -18.36 -4.66 -3.94
CA GLY A 128 -18.99 -4.47 -5.24
C GLY A 128 -17.97 -4.40 -6.39
N GLU A 129 -17.82 -3.23 -6.99
CA GLU A 129 -16.90 -3.01 -8.12
C GLU A 129 -15.45 -2.74 -7.70
N TYR A 130 -15.18 -2.47 -6.41
CA TYR A 130 -13.84 -2.18 -5.94
C TYR A 130 -13.03 -3.47 -5.79
N MET A 131 -11.78 -3.42 -6.23
CA MET A 131 -10.83 -4.51 -6.05
C MET A 131 -10.34 -4.55 -4.60
N ILE A 132 -10.27 -5.74 -4.03
CA ILE A 132 -9.74 -5.98 -2.69
C ILE A 132 -8.33 -6.56 -2.82
N GLY A 133 -7.34 -5.74 -2.54
CA GLY A 133 -5.93 -6.11 -2.57
C GLY A 133 -5.49 -6.72 -1.24
N VAL A 134 -5.33 -8.04 -1.22
CA VAL A 134 -4.81 -8.75 -0.04
C VAL A 134 -3.30 -8.59 0.03
N GLU A 135 -2.80 -8.07 1.14
CA GLU A 135 -1.39 -7.89 1.40
C GLU A 135 -0.84 -9.04 2.25
N PRO A 136 0.09 -9.86 1.71
CA PRO A 136 0.78 -10.87 2.50
C PRO A 136 1.84 -10.23 3.39
N MET A 137 1.78 -10.53 4.70
CA MET A 137 2.70 -10.01 5.70
C MET A 137 3.26 -11.17 6.55
N PRO A 138 4.58 -11.32 6.74
CA PRO A 138 5.19 -12.50 7.36
C PRO A 138 4.76 -12.77 8.81
N TYR A 139 4.21 -11.76 9.48
CA TYR A 139 3.69 -11.84 10.86
C TYR A 139 2.16 -11.96 10.93
N SER A 140 1.50 -12.17 9.79
CA SER A 140 0.03 -12.18 9.67
C SER A 140 -0.54 -13.56 9.38
N GLY A 141 -1.86 -13.65 9.31
CA GLY A 141 -2.57 -14.86 8.92
C GLY A 141 -2.39 -15.23 7.44
N ILE A 142 -1.90 -14.31 6.61
CA ILE A 142 -1.52 -14.55 5.21
C ILE A 142 -0.04 -14.15 5.07
N PRO A 143 0.91 -15.05 5.41
CA PRO A 143 2.30 -14.68 5.61
C PRO A 143 3.10 -14.50 4.31
N ASP A 144 2.65 -15.01 3.20
CA ASP A 144 3.41 -15.08 1.95
C ASP A 144 2.52 -15.03 0.70
N LEU A 145 3.15 -14.84 -0.46
CA LEU A 145 2.48 -14.80 -1.76
C LEU A 145 1.73 -16.10 -2.06
N LYS A 146 2.28 -17.25 -1.67
CA LYS A 146 1.65 -18.55 -1.93
C LYS A 146 0.29 -18.65 -1.26
N LYS A 147 0.20 -18.32 0.03
CA LYS A 147 -1.08 -18.32 0.76
C LYS A 147 -2.02 -17.25 0.23
N ALA A 148 -1.52 -16.04 -0.06
CA ALA A 148 -2.34 -14.97 -0.65
C ALA A 148 -2.97 -15.41 -1.97
N TYR A 149 -2.19 -16.00 -2.87
CA TYR A 149 -2.68 -16.49 -4.15
C TYR A 149 -3.70 -17.62 -3.99
N GLN A 150 -3.44 -18.59 -3.08
CA GLN A 150 -4.40 -19.67 -2.79
C GLN A 150 -5.74 -19.10 -2.28
N VAL A 151 -5.72 -18.14 -1.37
CA VAL A 151 -6.92 -17.49 -0.82
C VAL A 151 -7.67 -16.72 -1.89
N VAL A 152 -6.97 -15.91 -2.68
CA VAL A 152 -7.55 -15.13 -3.78
C VAL A 152 -8.22 -16.03 -4.81
N MET A 153 -7.55 -17.09 -5.25
CA MET A 153 -8.12 -18.02 -6.23
C MET A 153 -9.28 -18.83 -5.66
N ALA A 154 -9.18 -19.32 -4.43
CA ALA A 154 -10.24 -20.09 -3.79
C ALA A 154 -11.48 -19.23 -3.47
N SER A 155 -11.37 -17.91 -3.35
CA SER A 155 -12.51 -17.01 -3.16
C SER A 155 -13.47 -17.02 -4.36
N GLY A 156 -12.96 -17.31 -5.57
CA GLY A 156 -13.71 -17.27 -6.81
C GLY A 156 -14.18 -15.88 -7.24
N CYS A 157 -13.60 -14.82 -6.66
CA CYS A 157 -13.97 -13.43 -6.97
C CYS A 157 -13.01 -12.81 -7.98
N GLU A 158 -13.56 -12.15 -8.99
CA GLU A 158 -12.75 -11.45 -9.99
C GLU A 158 -12.03 -10.24 -9.40
N ASN A 159 -12.68 -9.54 -8.45
CA ASN A 159 -12.17 -8.36 -7.76
C ASN A 159 -11.28 -8.71 -6.54
N ALA A 160 -11.00 -9.98 -6.26
CA ALA A 160 -9.98 -10.37 -5.29
C ALA A 160 -8.60 -10.29 -5.95
N MET A 161 -7.72 -9.48 -5.37
CA MET A 161 -6.40 -9.13 -5.89
C MET A 161 -5.33 -9.25 -4.78
N ILE A 162 -4.08 -8.97 -5.13
CA ILE A 162 -2.91 -9.04 -4.23
C ILE A 162 -2.17 -7.71 -4.27
N ILE A 163 -1.67 -7.25 -3.14
CA ILE A 163 -0.69 -6.18 -3.01
C ILE A 163 0.68 -6.84 -2.74
N LEU A 164 1.72 -6.36 -3.40
CA LEU A 164 3.08 -6.80 -3.09
C LEU A 164 3.88 -5.65 -2.46
N ASP A 165 4.34 -5.87 -1.25
CA ASP A 165 5.23 -4.96 -0.54
C ASP A 165 6.64 -5.55 -0.45
N SER A 166 7.68 -4.74 -0.77
CA SER A 166 9.06 -5.19 -0.83
C SER A 166 9.63 -5.57 0.54
N TRP A 167 9.24 -4.87 1.64
CA TRP A 167 9.66 -5.23 2.98
C TRP A 167 9.07 -6.58 3.41
N HIS A 168 7.77 -6.77 3.16
CA HIS A 168 7.10 -8.02 3.47
C HIS A 168 7.66 -9.18 2.66
N TRP A 169 7.98 -8.92 1.38
CA TRP A 169 8.61 -9.92 0.51
C TRP A 169 9.94 -10.44 1.08
N VAL A 170 10.85 -9.53 1.42
CA VAL A 170 12.19 -9.92 1.90
C VAL A 170 12.16 -10.46 3.34
N ARG A 171 11.22 -10.03 4.17
CA ARG A 171 11.06 -10.57 5.54
C ARG A 171 10.35 -11.93 5.58
N ALA A 172 9.63 -12.29 4.53
CA ALA A 172 9.08 -13.63 4.33
C ALA A 172 10.07 -14.59 3.62
N ASP A 173 11.31 -14.13 3.36
CA ASP A 173 12.36 -14.88 2.63
C ASP A 173 11.84 -15.47 1.30
N GLN A 174 11.00 -14.72 0.58
CA GLN A 174 10.38 -15.20 -0.65
C GLN A 174 11.37 -15.15 -1.82
N PRO A 175 11.56 -16.25 -2.56
CA PRO A 175 12.37 -16.23 -3.77
C PRO A 175 11.65 -15.50 -4.90
N TYR A 176 12.39 -14.89 -5.82
CA TYR A 176 11.82 -14.07 -6.90
C TYR A 176 11.08 -14.89 -7.96
N ASP A 177 11.45 -16.14 -8.17
CA ASP A 177 10.87 -17.03 -9.17
C ASP A 177 9.45 -17.54 -8.85
N ILE A 178 8.95 -17.31 -7.63
CA ILE A 178 7.57 -17.65 -7.28
C ILE A 178 6.54 -16.71 -7.90
N LEU A 179 6.93 -15.47 -8.28
CA LEU A 179 6.03 -14.54 -8.98
C LEU A 179 5.94 -14.89 -10.46
N THR A 180 5.07 -15.83 -10.79
CA THR A 180 4.81 -16.22 -12.17
C THR A 180 3.93 -15.21 -12.90
N LYS A 181 3.93 -15.23 -14.24
CA LYS A 181 3.04 -14.40 -15.07
C LYS A 181 1.55 -14.60 -14.75
N GLU A 182 1.18 -15.79 -14.28
CA GLU A 182 -0.21 -16.08 -13.89
C GLU A 182 -0.56 -15.35 -12.58
N ILE A 183 0.32 -15.42 -11.58
CA ILE A 183 0.12 -14.72 -10.30
C ILE A 183 0.17 -13.21 -10.52
N ALA A 184 1.04 -12.72 -11.40
CA ALA A 184 1.18 -11.30 -11.72
C ALA A 184 -0.13 -10.64 -12.21
N LYS A 185 -1.02 -11.40 -12.89
CA LYS A 185 -2.35 -10.90 -13.29
C LYS A 185 -3.26 -10.56 -12.11
N LYS A 186 -2.97 -11.09 -10.94
CA LYS A 186 -3.72 -10.83 -9.70
C LYS A 186 -3.06 -9.74 -8.83
N VAL A 187 -1.94 -9.18 -9.24
CA VAL A 187 -1.30 -8.08 -8.51
C VAL A 187 -1.87 -6.74 -8.99
N VAL A 188 -2.50 -6.01 -8.07
CA VAL A 188 -3.19 -4.73 -8.39
C VAL A 188 -2.33 -3.51 -8.07
N SER A 189 -1.48 -3.58 -7.07
CA SER A 189 -0.57 -2.51 -6.64
C SER A 189 0.70 -3.09 -6.05
N ILE A 190 1.76 -2.29 -6.03
CA ILE A 190 3.01 -2.63 -5.35
C ILE A 190 3.40 -1.52 -4.38
N GLN A 191 4.05 -1.90 -3.28
CA GLN A 191 4.61 -0.98 -2.32
C GLN A 191 6.12 -1.21 -2.21
N ILE A 192 6.90 -0.13 -2.27
CA ILE A 192 8.35 -0.20 -2.25
C ILE A 192 8.93 0.56 -1.05
N ASN A 193 9.87 -0.08 -0.42
CA ASN A 193 10.61 0.35 0.74
C ASN A 193 11.89 -0.51 0.83
N ASP A 194 12.62 -0.44 1.92
CA ASP A 194 13.80 -1.27 2.15
C ASP A 194 13.85 -1.70 3.63
N ALA A 195 14.77 -2.59 3.94
CA ALA A 195 14.95 -3.15 5.26
C ALA A 195 16.44 -3.24 5.62
N TYR A 196 16.73 -3.26 6.93
CA TYR A 196 18.04 -3.61 7.44
C TYR A 196 18.43 -5.05 7.07
N GLU A 197 19.73 -5.37 7.12
CA GLU A 197 20.20 -6.74 6.93
C GLU A 197 19.48 -7.72 7.84
N ARG A 198 19.31 -7.33 9.11
CA ARG A 198 18.54 -8.04 10.13
C ARG A 198 17.58 -7.07 10.81
N PRO A 199 16.53 -7.56 11.48
CA PRO A 199 15.70 -6.71 12.31
C PRO A 199 16.59 -5.90 13.28
N TYR A 200 16.51 -4.56 13.20
CA TYR A 200 17.49 -3.68 13.88
C TYR A 200 17.28 -3.62 15.38
N ALA A 201 16.10 -3.22 15.81
CA ALA A 201 15.81 -3.00 17.22
C ALA A 201 14.59 -3.78 17.71
N ALA A 202 13.66 -4.10 16.83
CA ALA A 202 12.40 -4.73 17.19
C ALA A 202 12.59 -6.24 17.42
N PRO A 203 12.13 -6.79 18.55
CA PRO A 203 12.21 -8.21 18.84
C PRO A 203 11.27 -9.03 17.95
N VAL A 204 10.28 -8.38 17.30
CA VAL A 204 9.28 -8.99 16.44
C VAL A 204 9.17 -8.24 15.11
N LEU A 205 8.92 -8.97 14.03
CA LEU A 205 8.82 -8.40 12.68
C LEU A 205 7.76 -7.30 12.55
N ARG A 206 6.65 -7.42 13.29
CA ARG A 206 5.60 -6.40 13.24
C ARG A 206 6.10 -5.06 13.75
N ASP A 207 6.88 -5.03 14.82
CA ASP A 207 7.42 -3.78 15.38
C ASP A 207 8.40 -3.13 14.39
N GLU A 208 9.28 -3.92 13.74
CA GLU A 208 10.14 -3.42 12.66
C GLU A 208 9.32 -2.83 11.51
N SER A 209 8.29 -3.56 11.07
CA SER A 209 7.40 -3.10 9.98
C SER A 209 6.73 -1.77 10.28
N MET A 210 6.48 -1.46 11.55
CA MET A 210 5.72 -0.29 11.99
C MET A 210 6.58 0.90 12.41
N HIS A 211 7.93 0.72 12.53
CA HIS A 211 8.81 1.74 13.09
C HIS A 211 10.16 1.88 12.37
N ASP A 212 10.65 0.83 11.68
CA ASP A 212 12.04 0.75 11.25
C ASP A 212 12.22 0.40 9.77
N ARG A 213 11.23 0.71 8.91
CA ARG A 213 11.43 0.57 7.47
C ARG A 213 12.41 1.63 6.96
N LEU A 214 13.11 1.31 5.87
CA LEU A 214 14.05 2.21 5.20
C LEU A 214 13.50 2.69 3.87
N ALA A 215 13.98 3.84 3.41
CA ALA A 215 13.64 4.34 2.08
C ALA A 215 14.18 3.36 1.00
N PRO A 216 13.49 3.24 -0.14
CA PRO A 216 13.90 2.32 -1.20
C PRO A 216 15.38 2.47 -1.59
N GLY A 217 16.12 1.36 -1.63
CA GLY A 217 17.53 1.32 -1.99
C GLY A 217 18.50 1.91 -0.97
N THR A 218 18.06 2.19 0.27
CA THR A 218 18.94 2.68 1.33
C THR A 218 19.27 1.64 2.40
N GLY A 219 18.69 0.47 2.29
CA GLY A 219 18.89 -0.66 3.18
C GLY A 219 19.85 -1.70 2.63
N ALA A 220 19.74 -2.89 3.18
CA ALA A 220 20.57 -4.03 2.81
C ALA A 220 19.87 -5.04 1.90
N LYS A 221 18.62 -4.76 1.49
CA LYS A 221 17.85 -5.66 0.65
C LYS A 221 17.83 -5.18 -0.81
N ASP A 222 17.66 -6.11 -1.72
CA ASP A 222 17.66 -5.79 -3.16
C ASP A 222 16.28 -5.28 -3.60
N THR A 223 15.92 -4.05 -3.19
CA THR A 223 14.67 -3.41 -3.62
C THR A 223 14.62 -3.26 -5.14
N ALA A 224 15.76 -2.97 -5.81
CA ALA A 224 15.81 -2.90 -7.26
C ALA A 224 15.54 -4.26 -7.91
N GLY A 225 16.05 -5.35 -7.34
CA GLY A 225 15.73 -6.72 -7.76
C GLY A 225 14.26 -7.07 -7.61
N PHE A 226 13.63 -6.66 -6.49
CA PHE A 226 12.18 -6.82 -6.31
C PHE A 226 11.41 -6.09 -7.42
N VAL A 227 11.74 -4.84 -7.72
CA VAL A 227 11.08 -4.07 -8.78
C VAL A 227 11.32 -4.70 -10.17
N ARG A 228 12.52 -5.19 -10.47
CA ARG A 228 12.81 -5.93 -11.71
C ARG A 228 11.97 -7.19 -11.83
N MET A 229 11.88 -7.99 -10.78
CA MET A 229 11.03 -9.19 -10.74
C MET A 229 9.57 -8.87 -11.08
N VAL A 230 9.01 -7.83 -10.44
CA VAL A 230 7.63 -7.38 -10.67
C VAL A 230 7.42 -6.98 -12.14
N ARG A 231 8.35 -6.20 -12.71
CA ARG A 231 8.34 -5.80 -14.13
C ARG A 231 8.41 -7.00 -15.07
N GLU A 232 9.36 -7.92 -14.85
CA GLU A 232 9.60 -9.09 -15.70
C GLU A 232 8.45 -10.09 -15.64
N ALA A 233 7.76 -10.19 -14.51
CA ALA A 233 6.54 -10.97 -14.37
C ALA A 233 5.35 -10.37 -15.15
N GLY A 234 5.46 -9.10 -15.58
CA GLY A 234 4.41 -8.42 -16.34
C GLY A 234 3.29 -7.84 -15.47
N VAL A 235 3.59 -7.47 -14.23
CA VAL A 235 2.63 -6.74 -13.38
C VAL A 235 2.35 -5.36 -13.99
N SER A 236 1.08 -4.95 -13.96
CA SER A 236 0.64 -3.60 -14.36
C SER A 236 -0.07 -2.95 -13.18
N PRO A 237 0.68 -2.38 -12.22
CA PRO A 237 0.11 -1.89 -10.97
C PRO A 237 -0.70 -0.61 -11.21
N LEU A 238 -1.82 -0.44 -10.50
CA LEU A 238 -2.60 0.80 -10.51
C LEU A 238 -1.88 1.95 -9.80
N ALA A 239 -0.98 1.62 -8.88
CA ALA A 239 -0.11 2.56 -8.19
C ALA A 239 1.23 1.89 -7.84
N VAL A 240 2.30 2.69 -7.80
CA VAL A 240 3.58 2.32 -7.21
C VAL A 240 3.70 3.04 -5.89
N GLY A 241 3.30 2.38 -4.82
CA GLY A 241 3.26 2.92 -3.47
C GLY A 241 4.66 3.03 -2.86
N VAL A 242 4.90 4.09 -2.11
CA VAL A 242 6.08 4.25 -1.26
C VAL A 242 5.58 4.27 0.18
N GLU A 243 5.72 3.13 0.87
CA GLU A 243 5.28 2.97 2.24
C GLU A 243 6.46 2.72 3.17
N VAL A 244 6.99 3.80 3.73
CA VAL A 244 8.16 3.77 4.61
C VAL A 244 7.77 4.20 6.02
N ILE A 245 7.27 3.26 6.80
CA ILE A 245 6.90 3.51 8.19
C ILE A 245 8.17 3.48 9.03
N SER A 246 8.67 4.67 9.43
CA SER A 246 9.98 4.84 10.04
C SER A 246 10.04 6.04 10.98
N ASP A 247 10.25 5.78 12.26
CA ASP A 247 10.38 6.84 13.28
C ASP A 247 11.54 7.78 12.95
N ALA A 248 12.65 7.24 12.45
CA ALA A 248 13.82 8.04 12.07
C ALA A 248 13.58 8.96 10.87
N ILE A 249 12.71 8.56 9.95
CA ILE A 249 12.32 9.38 8.78
C ILE A 249 11.29 10.42 9.21
N LEU A 250 10.29 10.03 9.99
CA LEU A 250 9.27 10.93 10.55
C LEU A 250 9.88 12.05 11.39
N ALA A 251 10.91 11.75 12.18
CA ALA A 251 11.64 12.76 12.97
C ALA A 251 12.28 13.88 12.13
N LYS A 252 12.40 13.72 10.82
CA LYS A 252 12.91 14.75 9.91
C LYS A 252 11.85 15.81 9.56
N GLY A 253 10.58 15.55 9.86
CA GLY A 253 9.42 16.35 9.45
C GLY A 253 8.90 16.00 8.06
N VAL A 254 7.63 16.29 7.82
CA VAL A 254 6.83 15.87 6.66
C VAL A 254 7.49 16.16 5.31
N GLU A 255 7.99 17.38 5.10
CA GLU A 255 8.63 17.78 3.82
C GLU A 255 9.90 16.98 3.53
N LYS A 256 10.76 16.82 4.56
CA LYS A 256 12.03 16.08 4.40
C LYS A 256 11.79 14.58 4.26
N ALA A 257 10.79 14.04 4.95
CA ALA A 257 10.39 12.64 4.79
C ALA A 257 9.91 12.36 3.36
N ALA A 258 9.03 13.21 2.82
CA ALA A 258 8.56 13.09 1.45
C ALA A 258 9.70 13.21 0.43
N ALA A 259 10.55 14.22 0.54
CA ALA A 259 11.68 14.43 -0.38
C ALA A 259 12.66 13.26 -0.33
N TYR A 260 13.06 12.82 0.86
CA TYR A 260 14.03 11.74 1.04
C TYR A 260 13.53 10.42 0.45
N THR A 261 12.27 10.06 0.70
CA THR A 261 11.70 8.83 0.18
C THR A 261 11.52 8.89 -1.33
N TYR A 262 11.09 10.02 -1.90
CA TYR A 262 10.95 10.21 -3.34
C TYR A 262 12.29 10.10 -4.08
N GLU A 263 13.32 10.82 -3.63
CA GLU A 263 14.65 10.81 -4.25
C GLU A 263 15.24 9.40 -4.34
N ASN A 264 15.08 8.60 -3.30
CA ASN A 264 15.58 7.23 -3.27
C ASN A 264 14.70 6.29 -4.12
N THR A 265 13.39 6.48 -4.12
CA THR A 265 12.47 5.77 -5.02
C THR A 265 12.86 5.99 -6.49
N VAL A 266 13.09 7.23 -6.90
CA VAL A 266 13.50 7.56 -8.28
C VAL A 266 14.81 6.87 -8.67
N LYS A 267 15.78 6.75 -7.75
CA LYS A 267 17.04 6.02 -8.02
C LYS A 267 16.76 4.54 -8.30
N VAL A 268 15.97 3.90 -7.45
CA VAL A 268 15.59 2.48 -7.64
C VAL A 268 14.82 2.28 -8.95
N LEU A 269 13.83 3.13 -9.23
CA LEU A 269 13.05 3.02 -10.46
C LEU A 269 13.89 3.29 -11.73
N LYS A 270 14.81 4.24 -11.71
CA LYS A 270 15.74 4.47 -12.83
C LYS A 270 16.58 3.22 -13.16
N GLU A 271 16.98 2.47 -12.15
CA GLU A 271 17.74 1.23 -12.31
C GLU A 271 16.87 0.06 -12.76
N ALA A 272 15.70 -0.12 -12.14
CA ALA A 272 14.92 -1.35 -12.25
C ALA A 272 13.74 -1.25 -13.23
N TRP A 273 13.10 -0.08 -13.34
CA TRP A 273 11.91 0.14 -14.16
C TRP A 273 11.79 1.60 -14.65
N PRO A 274 12.72 2.07 -15.49
CA PRO A 274 12.76 3.48 -15.89
C PRO A 274 11.52 3.97 -16.65
N GLU A 275 10.75 3.07 -17.28
CA GLU A 275 9.53 3.39 -18.01
C GLU A 275 8.45 3.98 -17.10
N LEU A 276 8.43 3.64 -15.81
CA LEU A 276 7.51 4.23 -14.83
C LEU A 276 7.74 5.73 -14.62
N LEU A 277 8.95 6.21 -14.83
CA LEU A 277 9.31 7.62 -14.65
C LEU A 277 9.02 8.49 -15.87
N ASN A 278 8.92 7.88 -17.06
CA ASN A 278 8.79 8.60 -18.32
C ASN A 278 7.35 8.68 -18.82
N GLY A 279 6.40 8.04 -18.14
CA GLY A 279 5.03 7.93 -18.59
C GLY A 279 4.87 7.21 -19.94
N GLU A 280 5.91 6.49 -20.38
CA GLU A 280 5.88 5.71 -21.61
C GLU A 280 5.09 4.40 -21.39
N LYS A 281 4.28 4.09 -22.42
CA LYS A 281 3.37 2.93 -22.43
C LYS A 281 4.12 1.63 -22.75
#